data_e10916eb72144864e05406070d1ad82e
#
_entry.id   e10916eb72144864e05406070d1ad82e
#
_cell.length_a   1.000
_cell.length_b   1.000
_cell.length_c   1.000
_cell.angle_alpha   90.00
_cell.angle_beta   90.00
_cell.angle_gamma   90.00
#
_symmetry.space_group_name_H-M   'P 1'
#
loop_
_entity.id
_entity.type
_entity.pdbx_description
1 polymer ?
#
loop_
_entity_poly.entity_id
_entity_poly.type
_entity_poly.pdbx_seq_one_letter_code
_entity_poly.pdbx_strand_id
1 'polypeptide(L)'
;MRAGRNLLFLGLALAASALRAGPLPAPAVEGGYLRLGFDLLAGYPFVAPDPDAPAKAPPATGEEQIPAEVKGWSGRKAVVTGFMLPTKMANGRATEFLLMANQMACCFGAVPNMNDWVVVRMPQGTEVIQDVPISFYGTFKVGAMVENGYLTGIYALDAERMAAVKP
;
A
#
# COMPACT_ATOMS: atom_id res chain seq x y z
N MET A 1 36.92 63.74 3.34
CA MET A 1 35.64 63.43 2.72
C MET A 1 35.71 61.98 2.27
N ARG A 2 35.09 61.06 3.02
CA ARG A 2 35.03 59.60 2.69
C ARG A 2 33.56 59.22 2.53
N ALA A 3 33.15 58.89 1.30
CA ALA A 3 31.82 58.45 0.98
C ALA A 3 31.69 56.93 1.30
N GLY A 4 30.83 56.61 2.24
CA GLY A 4 30.46 55.22 2.55
C GLY A 4 29.47 54.70 1.52
N ARG A 5 29.82 53.60 0.85
CA ARG A 5 28.92 52.86 -0.04
C ARG A 5 28.20 51.79 0.77
N ASN A 6 26.93 52.03 1.06
CA ASN A 6 26.03 51.01 1.62
C ASN A 6 25.69 49.99 0.52
N LEU A 7 26.17 48.76 0.67
CA LEU A 7 25.74 47.63 -0.13
C LEU A 7 24.48 47.05 0.51
N LEU A 8 23.34 47.26 -0.14
CA LEU A 8 22.08 46.57 0.21
C LEU A 8 22.16 45.12 -0.31
N PHE A 9 22.31 44.13 0.57
CA PHE A 9 22.14 42.75 0.22
C PHE A 9 20.63 42.43 0.17
N LEU A 10 20.09 42.31 -1.05
CA LEU A 10 18.73 41.82 -1.29
C LEU A 10 18.76 40.31 -1.17
N GLY A 11 18.38 39.80 0.00
CA GLY A 11 18.25 38.35 0.22
C GLY A 11 17.04 37.78 -0.54
N LEU A 12 17.31 37.03 -1.61
CA LEU A 12 16.31 36.29 -2.37
C LEU A 12 15.94 35.04 -1.55
N ALA A 13 14.83 35.09 -0.83
CA ALA A 13 14.26 33.93 -0.16
C ALA A 13 13.65 33.00 -1.22
N LEU A 14 14.32 31.89 -1.57
CA LEU A 14 13.74 30.80 -2.32
C LEU A 14 12.68 30.12 -1.43
N ALA A 15 11.41 30.40 -1.67
CA ALA A 15 10.32 29.64 -1.12
C ALA A 15 10.30 28.27 -1.83
N ALA A 16 10.80 27.22 -1.16
CA ALA A 16 10.64 25.84 -1.60
C ALA A 16 9.15 25.50 -1.53
N SER A 17 8.45 25.56 -2.67
CA SER A 17 7.10 25.05 -2.81
C SER A 17 7.16 23.52 -2.68
N ALA A 18 6.88 23.00 -1.49
CA ALA A 18 6.62 21.59 -1.32
C ALA A 18 5.38 21.24 -2.16
N LEU A 19 5.57 20.49 -3.26
CA LEU A 19 4.46 19.87 -3.99
C LEU A 19 3.74 18.95 -3.00
N ARG A 20 2.64 19.44 -2.43
CA ARG A 20 1.71 18.56 -1.72
C ARG A 20 1.01 17.74 -2.78
N ALA A 21 1.16 16.43 -2.72
CA ALA A 21 0.27 15.52 -3.43
C ALA A 21 -1.18 15.92 -3.06
N GLY A 22 -2.03 16.10 -4.06
CA GLY A 22 -3.44 16.41 -3.82
C GLY A 22 -4.12 15.29 -3.04
N PRO A 23 -5.32 15.53 -2.50
CA PRO A 23 -6.09 14.48 -1.84
C PRO A 23 -6.36 13.33 -2.79
N LEU A 24 -6.26 12.08 -2.29
CA LEU A 24 -6.59 10.89 -3.07
C LEU A 24 -8.08 10.92 -3.45
N PRO A 25 -8.44 10.47 -4.65
CA PRO A 25 -9.84 10.37 -5.04
C PRO A 25 -10.59 9.38 -4.14
N ALA A 26 -11.84 9.67 -3.85
CA ALA A 26 -12.67 8.76 -3.05
C ALA A 26 -12.93 7.46 -3.84
N PRO A 27 -12.80 6.28 -3.21
CA PRO A 27 -13.10 5.01 -3.86
C PRO A 27 -14.58 4.91 -4.26
N ALA A 28 -14.85 4.36 -5.44
CA ALA A 28 -16.20 4.02 -5.85
C ALA A 28 -16.78 2.94 -4.93
N VAL A 29 -18.10 2.93 -4.79
CA VAL A 29 -18.83 1.90 -4.03
C VAL A 29 -19.66 1.07 -5.01
N GLU A 30 -19.49 -0.25 -4.98
CA GLU A 30 -20.22 -1.19 -5.82
C GLU A 30 -20.75 -2.34 -4.96
N GLY A 31 -22.07 -2.52 -4.94
CA GLY A 31 -22.70 -3.58 -4.14
C GLY A 31 -22.39 -3.52 -2.64
N GLY A 32 -22.15 -2.34 -2.09
CA GLY A 32 -21.77 -2.15 -0.68
C GLY A 32 -20.29 -2.34 -0.37
N TYR A 33 -19.46 -2.60 -1.37
CA TYR A 33 -18.00 -2.74 -1.24
C TYR A 33 -17.30 -1.51 -1.80
N LEU A 34 -16.27 -1.01 -1.09
CA LEU A 34 -15.34 -0.03 -1.64
C LEU A 34 -14.50 -0.70 -2.74
N ARG A 35 -14.42 -0.12 -3.91
CA ARG A 35 -13.47 -0.54 -4.95
C ARG A 35 -12.11 0.09 -4.65
N LEU A 36 -11.19 -0.72 -4.14
CA LEU A 36 -9.83 -0.29 -3.81
C LEU A 36 -8.87 -0.82 -4.88
N GLY A 37 -8.66 -0.02 -5.92
CA GLY A 37 -7.66 -0.29 -6.94
C GLY A 37 -6.26 0.13 -6.46
N PHE A 38 -5.22 -0.41 -7.10
CA PHE A 38 -3.84 -0.05 -6.79
C PHE A 38 -3.47 1.38 -7.22
N ASP A 39 -4.25 2.00 -8.09
CA ASP A 39 -4.20 3.44 -8.37
C ASP A 39 -4.50 4.29 -7.13
N LEU A 40 -5.34 3.79 -6.22
CA LEU A 40 -5.63 4.41 -4.92
C LEU A 40 -4.64 3.94 -3.85
N LEU A 41 -4.40 2.62 -3.74
CA LEU A 41 -3.58 2.02 -2.69
C LEU A 41 -2.12 2.44 -2.80
N ALA A 42 -1.59 2.55 -4.02
CA ALA A 42 -0.24 3.01 -4.32
C ALA A 42 -0.19 4.50 -4.76
N GLY A 43 -1.30 5.23 -4.63
CA GLY A 43 -1.44 6.62 -5.06
C GLY A 43 -0.68 7.65 -4.21
N TYR A 44 0.12 7.21 -3.23
CA TYR A 44 0.97 8.06 -2.41
C TYR A 44 2.34 7.41 -2.20
N PRO A 45 3.41 8.21 -1.98
CA PRO A 45 4.73 7.66 -1.71
C PRO A 45 4.76 6.99 -0.33
N PHE A 46 5.30 5.77 -0.27
CA PHE A 46 5.57 5.04 0.96
C PHE A 46 7.01 4.53 0.92
N VAL A 47 7.79 4.88 1.93
CA VAL A 47 9.18 4.43 2.10
C VAL A 47 9.20 3.41 3.24
N ALA A 48 9.46 2.15 2.92
CA ALA A 48 9.60 1.12 3.94
C ALA A 48 10.76 1.47 4.88
N PRO A 49 10.61 1.28 6.20
CA PRO A 49 11.72 1.41 7.13
C PRO A 49 12.85 0.44 6.75
N ASP A 50 14.10 0.89 6.93
CA ASP A 50 15.27 0.06 6.73
C ASP A 50 15.26 -1.10 7.74
N PRO A 51 15.20 -2.36 7.30
CA PRO A 51 15.17 -3.52 8.19
C PRO A 51 16.49 -3.70 8.97
N ASP A 52 17.59 -3.16 8.43
CA ASP A 52 18.93 -3.25 9.05
C ASP A 52 19.24 -2.02 9.93
N ALA A 53 18.31 -1.07 10.04
CA ALA A 53 18.48 0.05 10.94
C ALA A 53 18.61 -0.41 12.39
N PRO A 54 19.49 0.23 13.21
CA PRO A 54 19.61 -0.11 14.62
C PRO A 54 18.27 -0.17 15.31
N ALA A 55 17.99 -1.30 15.97
CA ALA A 55 16.71 -1.55 16.62
C ALA A 55 16.36 -0.40 17.57
N LYS A 56 15.38 0.39 17.21
CA LYS A 56 14.70 1.33 18.11
C LYS A 56 13.44 0.63 18.62
N ALA A 57 13.19 0.68 19.90
CA ALA A 57 11.92 0.21 20.46
C ALA A 57 10.98 1.40 20.62
N PRO A 58 9.76 1.39 20.03
CA PRO A 58 9.21 0.38 19.11
C PRO A 58 9.83 0.45 17.69
N PRO A 59 9.80 -0.66 16.93
CA PRO A 59 10.33 -0.67 15.56
C PRO A 59 9.56 0.36 14.71
N ALA A 60 10.30 1.08 13.86
CA ALA A 60 9.68 1.98 12.89
C ALA A 60 8.82 1.15 11.90
N THR A 61 7.58 1.54 11.69
CA THR A 61 6.65 0.84 10.79
C THR A 61 6.31 1.67 9.56
N GLY A 62 6.62 2.97 9.57
CA GLY A 62 6.23 3.90 8.51
C GLY A 62 4.72 4.18 8.45
N GLU A 63 3.94 3.72 9.45
CA GLU A 63 2.48 3.86 9.45
C GLU A 63 2.01 5.32 9.47
N GLU A 64 2.83 6.24 9.95
CA GLU A 64 2.61 7.68 9.92
C GLU A 64 2.56 8.25 8.49
N GLN A 65 3.16 7.55 7.51
CA GLN A 65 3.16 7.95 6.10
C GLN A 65 1.83 7.64 5.41
N ILE A 66 0.99 6.76 6.00
CA ILE A 66 -0.30 6.39 5.42
C ILE A 66 -1.27 7.57 5.57
N PRO A 67 -1.85 8.08 4.46
CA PRO A 67 -2.81 9.19 4.50
C PRO A 67 -4.03 8.88 5.38
N ALA A 68 -4.60 9.91 5.98
CA ALA A 68 -5.78 9.78 6.84
C ALA A 68 -7.00 9.20 6.09
N GLU A 69 -7.15 9.58 4.81
CA GLU A 69 -8.20 9.06 3.92
C GLU A 69 -8.07 7.54 3.75
N VAL A 70 -6.84 7.04 3.55
CA VAL A 70 -6.55 5.60 3.40
C VAL A 70 -6.82 4.87 4.71
N LYS A 71 -6.39 5.42 5.85
CA LYS A 71 -6.68 4.89 7.19
C LYS A 71 -8.18 4.79 7.45
N GLY A 72 -8.97 5.72 6.89
CA GLY A 72 -10.44 5.72 6.98
C GLY A 72 -11.12 4.57 6.23
N TRP A 73 -10.43 3.81 5.38
CA TRP A 73 -10.97 2.61 4.73
C TRP A 73 -10.85 1.36 5.61
N SER A 74 -10.08 1.42 6.70
CA SER A 74 -9.90 0.29 7.61
C SER A 74 -11.22 -0.12 8.27
N GLY A 75 -11.47 -1.43 8.36
CA GLY A 75 -12.71 -2.00 8.89
C GLY A 75 -13.89 -2.01 7.91
N ARG A 76 -13.74 -1.46 6.70
CA ARG A 76 -14.82 -1.41 5.71
C ARG A 76 -14.83 -2.62 4.80
N LYS A 77 -16.00 -2.97 4.28
CA LYS A 77 -16.12 -3.95 3.20
C LYS A 77 -15.53 -3.37 1.93
N ALA A 78 -14.62 -4.13 1.31
CA ALA A 78 -13.94 -3.72 0.10
C ALA A 78 -13.78 -4.86 -0.89
N VAL A 79 -13.55 -4.49 -2.14
CA VAL A 79 -13.08 -5.38 -3.20
C VAL A 79 -11.74 -4.86 -3.69
N VAL A 80 -10.79 -5.77 -3.76
CA VAL A 80 -9.46 -5.51 -4.34
C VAL A 80 -9.25 -6.48 -5.49
N THR A 81 -8.76 -5.98 -6.61
CA THR A 81 -8.46 -6.77 -7.80
C THR A 81 -6.96 -6.74 -8.07
N GLY A 82 -6.35 -7.88 -8.32
CA GLY A 82 -4.93 -7.99 -8.60
C GLY A 82 -4.50 -9.40 -8.94
N PHE A 83 -3.19 -9.60 -9.03
CA PHE A 83 -2.55 -10.88 -9.33
C PHE A 83 -2.18 -11.60 -8.03
N MET A 84 -2.51 -12.87 -7.96
CA MET A 84 -2.35 -13.69 -6.76
C MET A 84 -0.95 -14.29 -6.69
N LEU A 85 -0.27 -14.10 -5.55
CA LEU A 85 0.99 -14.76 -5.19
C LEU A 85 0.81 -15.50 -3.86
N PRO A 86 0.63 -16.83 -3.84
CA PRO A 86 0.41 -17.61 -2.62
C PRO A 86 1.61 -17.51 -1.66
N THR A 87 1.34 -17.30 -0.36
CA THR A 87 2.33 -17.29 0.71
C THR A 87 2.12 -18.44 1.70
N LYS A 88 0.86 -18.83 1.95
CA LYS A 88 0.53 -19.99 2.80
C LYS A 88 -0.48 -20.89 2.13
N MET A 89 -0.21 -22.19 2.17
CA MET A 89 -1.05 -23.24 1.60
C MET A 89 -1.50 -24.22 2.69
N ALA A 90 -2.77 -24.65 2.58
CA ALA A 90 -3.29 -25.75 3.38
C ALA A 90 -4.18 -26.64 2.50
N ASN A 91 -3.95 -27.95 2.52
CA ASN A 91 -4.72 -28.94 1.75
C ASN A 91 -4.82 -28.59 0.25
N GLY A 92 -3.73 -28.11 -0.36
CA GLY A 92 -3.69 -27.74 -1.78
C GLY A 92 -4.40 -26.43 -2.12
N ARG A 93 -4.86 -25.65 -1.14
CA ARG A 93 -5.54 -24.38 -1.32
C ARG A 93 -4.74 -23.24 -0.68
N ALA A 94 -4.76 -22.06 -1.27
CA ALA A 94 -4.12 -20.89 -0.70
C ALA A 94 -4.97 -20.31 0.44
N THR A 95 -4.40 -20.19 1.62
CA THR A 95 -5.04 -19.61 2.82
C THR A 95 -4.55 -18.22 3.15
N GLU A 96 -3.34 -17.86 2.66
CA GLU A 96 -2.81 -16.51 2.68
C GLU A 96 -2.01 -16.29 1.40
N PHE A 97 -2.11 -15.10 0.83
CA PHE A 97 -1.43 -14.71 -0.40
C PHE A 97 -1.31 -13.20 -0.51
N LEU A 98 -0.35 -12.75 -1.30
CA LEU A 98 -0.30 -11.37 -1.73
C LEU A 98 -1.18 -11.18 -2.96
N LEU A 99 -1.93 -10.11 -2.98
CA LEU A 99 -2.63 -9.62 -4.15
C LEU A 99 -1.88 -8.39 -4.64
N MET A 100 -1.30 -8.47 -5.82
CA MET A 100 -0.35 -7.49 -6.36
C MET A 100 -0.94 -6.72 -7.52
N ALA A 101 -0.50 -5.47 -7.69
CA ALA A 101 -0.91 -4.61 -8.80
C ALA A 101 -0.57 -5.19 -10.17
N ASN A 102 0.58 -5.85 -10.28
CA ASN A 102 1.08 -6.45 -11.51
C ASN A 102 2.05 -7.60 -11.20
N GLN A 103 2.32 -8.42 -12.21
CA GLN A 103 3.25 -9.55 -12.09
C GLN A 103 4.72 -9.16 -12.37
N MET A 104 4.97 -7.93 -12.80
CA MET A 104 6.30 -7.49 -13.24
C MET A 104 7.33 -7.50 -12.11
N ALA A 105 6.89 -7.28 -10.87
CA ALA A 105 7.77 -7.28 -9.71
C ALA A 105 8.46 -8.64 -9.48
N CYS A 106 7.78 -9.75 -9.75
CA CYS A 106 8.35 -11.09 -9.60
C CYS A 106 9.34 -11.46 -10.72
N CYS A 107 9.11 -10.98 -11.96
CA CYS A 107 9.81 -11.48 -13.14
C CYS A 107 10.93 -10.56 -13.64
N PHE A 108 10.90 -9.27 -13.29
CA PHE A 108 11.80 -8.26 -13.84
C PHE A 108 12.65 -7.52 -12.80
N GLY A 109 12.71 -8.03 -11.56
CA GLY A 109 13.61 -7.53 -10.51
C GLY A 109 13.24 -6.16 -9.94
N ALA A 110 12.06 -5.62 -10.25
CA ALA A 110 11.57 -4.43 -9.57
C ALA A 110 11.15 -4.80 -8.15
N VAL A 111 11.71 -4.12 -7.15
CA VAL A 111 11.25 -4.29 -5.75
C VAL A 111 9.96 -3.50 -5.60
N PRO A 112 8.81 -4.16 -5.32
CA PRO A 112 7.55 -3.45 -5.12
C PRO A 112 7.59 -2.66 -3.80
N ASN A 113 6.89 -1.54 -3.75
CA ASN A 113 6.68 -0.80 -2.51
C ASN A 113 5.66 -1.51 -1.62
N MET A 114 5.65 -1.21 -0.31
CA MET A 114 4.72 -1.83 0.64
C MET A 114 3.25 -1.59 0.31
N ASN A 115 2.92 -0.54 -0.42
CA ASN A 115 1.57 -0.20 -0.87
C ASN A 115 1.20 -0.77 -2.25
N ASP A 116 2.10 -1.56 -2.88
CA ASP A 116 1.85 -2.25 -4.16
C ASP A 116 1.21 -3.64 -3.98
N TRP A 117 0.97 -4.07 -2.73
CA TRP A 117 0.29 -5.34 -2.44
C TRP A 117 -0.67 -5.25 -1.26
N VAL A 118 -1.57 -6.21 -1.22
CA VAL A 118 -2.50 -6.47 -0.11
C VAL A 118 -2.30 -7.90 0.37
N VAL A 119 -2.09 -8.11 1.65
CA VAL A 119 -2.08 -9.45 2.26
C VAL A 119 -3.51 -9.93 2.39
N VAL A 120 -3.87 -10.95 1.62
CA VAL A 120 -5.23 -11.53 1.66
C VAL A 120 -5.22 -12.78 2.51
N ARG A 121 -6.12 -12.84 3.49
CA ARG A 121 -6.35 -14.01 4.34
C ARG A 121 -7.70 -14.62 4.04
N MET A 122 -7.70 -15.91 3.73
CA MET A 122 -8.89 -16.68 3.40
C MET A 122 -8.80 -18.06 4.07
N PRO A 123 -9.15 -18.16 5.37
CA PRO A 123 -8.92 -19.39 6.15
C PRO A 123 -9.55 -20.66 5.57
N GLN A 124 -10.69 -20.55 4.87
CA GLN A 124 -11.32 -21.67 4.14
C GLN A 124 -10.54 -22.10 2.90
N GLY A 125 -9.50 -21.35 2.54
CA GLY A 125 -8.69 -21.58 1.35
C GLY A 125 -9.41 -21.24 0.05
N THR A 126 -8.63 -20.98 -1.00
CA THR A 126 -9.10 -20.74 -2.36
C THR A 126 -8.22 -21.45 -3.37
N GLU A 127 -8.70 -21.63 -4.57
CA GLU A 127 -7.89 -22.08 -5.70
C GLU A 127 -6.80 -21.05 -5.99
N VAL A 128 -5.65 -21.53 -6.45
CA VAL A 128 -4.58 -20.66 -6.95
C VAL A 128 -4.90 -20.30 -8.39
N ILE A 129 -5.12 -19.01 -8.63
CA ILE A 129 -5.37 -18.47 -9.97
C ILE A 129 -4.10 -17.72 -10.39
N GLN A 130 -3.50 -18.17 -11.48
CA GLN A 130 -2.27 -17.58 -12.03
C GLN A 130 -2.56 -16.79 -13.30
N ASP A 131 -1.70 -15.82 -13.60
CA ASP A 131 -1.61 -15.09 -14.86
C ASP A 131 -2.84 -14.25 -15.27
N VAL A 132 -3.85 -14.20 -14.43
CA VAL A 132 -5.03 -13.34 -14.64
C VAL A 132 -5.37 -12.58 -13.35
N PRO A 133 -5.85 -11.34 -13.45
CA PRO A 133 -6.31 -10.61 -12.28
C PRO A 133 -7.60 -11.25 -11.74
N ILE A 134 -7.70 -11.28 -10.42
CA ILE A 134 -8.85 -11.82 -9.70
C ILE A 134 -9.30 -10.83 -8.62
N SER A 135 -10.60 -10.77 -8.36
CA SER A 135 -11.20 -9.90 -7.35
C SER A 135 -11.49 -10.66 -6.07
N PHE A 136 -11.02 -10.11 -4.94
CA PHE A 136 -11.34 -10.62 -3.61
C PHE A 136 -12.16 -9.59 -2.84
N TYR A 137 -13.20 -10.09 -2.18
CA TYR A 137 -14.16 -9.31 -1.41
C TYR A 137 -14.05 -9.69 0.07
N GLY A 138 -14.01 -8.69 0.93
CA GLY A 138 -13.89 -8.95 2.37
C GLY A 138 -13.83 -7.67 3.19
N THR A 139 -13.31 -7.79 4.41
CA THR A 139 -13.08 -6.65 5.29
C THR A 139 -11.65 -6.16 5.12
N PHE A 140 -11.49 -4.92 4.68
CA PHE A 140 -10.20 -4.29 4.44
C PHE A 140 -9.62 -3.75 5.75
N LYS A 141 -8.31 -3.85 5.91
CA LYS A 141 -7.57 -3.35 7.08
C LYS A 141 -6.37 -2.54 6.62
N VAL A 142 -6.12 -1.44 7.30
CA VAL A 142 -4.98 -0.56 7.08
C VAL A 142 -4.20 -0.46 8.38
N GLY A 143 -2.89 -0.66 8.29
CA GLY A 143 -1.96 -0.58 9.42
C GLY A 143 -0.78 -1.51 9.21
N ALA A 144 0.32 -1.24 9.90
CA ALA A 144 1.53 -2.02 9.79
C ALA A 144 1.36 -3.45 10.30
N MET A 145 1.76 -4.42 9.50
CA MET A 145 1.86 -5.83 9.88
C MET A 145 3.33 -6.18 10.04
N VAL A 146 3.72 -6.62 11.23
CA VAL A 146 5.09 -6.99 11.56
C VAL A 146 5.13 -8.47 11.93
N GLU A 147 5.95 -9.24 11.24
CA GLU A 147 6.20 -10.64 11.54
C GLU A 147 7.71 -10.84 11.74
N ASN A 148 8.12 -11.46 12.85
CA ASN A 148 9.52 -11.69 13.21
C ASN A 148 10.39 -10.41 13.21
N GLY A 149 9.80 -9.26 13.50
CA GLY A 149 10.52 -7.98 13.52
C GLY A 149 10.57 -7.26 12.17
N TYR A 150 10.05 -7.84 11.11
CA TYR A 150 10.05 -7.27 9.76
C TYR A 150 8.65 -6.79 9.36
N LEU A 151 8.57 -5.64 8.72
CA LEU A 151 7.33 -5.13 8.12
C LEU A 151 6.96 -6.01 6.91
N THR A 152 5.81 -6.69 6.99
CA THR A 152 5.33 -7.61 5.95
C THR A 152 4.22 -7.03 5.08
N GLY A 153 3.68 -5.88 5.45
CA GLY A 153 2.67 -5.16 4.69
C GLY A 153 1.98 -4.08 5.51
N ILE A 154 1.22 -3.25 4.82
CA ILE A 154 0.42 -2.17 5.41
C ILE A 154 -1.07 -2.30 5.09
N TYR A 155 -1.42 -3.23 4.21
CA TYR A 155 -2.80 -3.55 3.83
C TYR A 155 -3.09 -5.02 4.00
N ALA A 156 -4.24 -5.33 4.61
CA ALA A 156 -4.78 -6.67 4.65
C ALA A 156 -6.24 -6.70 4.21
N LEU A 157 -6.67 -7.86 3.69
CA LEU A 157 -8.05 -8.16 3.36
C LEU A 157 -8.42 -9.52 3.98
N ASP A 158 -9.33 -9.50 4.95
CA ASP A 158 -9.95 -10.75 5.42
C ASP A 158 -11.03 -11.15 4.40
N ALA A 159 -10.66 -12.02 3.47
CA ALA A 159 -11.47 -12.35 2.31
C ALA A 159 -12.57 -13.35 2.64
N GLU A 160 -13.77 -13.09 2.11
CA GLU A 160 -14.98 -13.91 2.26
C GLU A 160 -15.28 -14.67 0.97
N ARG A 161 -14.99 -14.07 -0.17
CA ARG A 161 -15.21 -14.65 -1.50
C ARG A 161 -14.29 -14.08 -2.55
N MET A 162 -14.11 -14.83 -3.61
CA MET A 162 -13.47 -14.36 -4.83
C MET A 162 -14.48 -14.31 -6.00
N ALA A 163 -14.14 -13.52 -7.02
CA ALA A 163 -14.84 -13.52 -8.31
C ALA A 163 -13.85 -13.25 -9.45
N ALA A 164 -14.03 -13.93 -10.56
CA ALA A 164 -13.31 -13.60 -11.77
C ALA A 164 -13.64 -12.16 -12.20
N VAL A 165 -12.65 -11.46 -12.75
CA VAL A 165 -12.89 -10.16 -13.37
C VAL A 165 -13.72 -10.40 -14.62
N LYS A 166 -14.89 -9.78 -14.71
CA LYS A 166 -15.66 -9.81 -15.95
C LYS A 166 -14.92 -8.98 -17.00
N PRO A 167 -14.73 -9.53 -18.20
CA PRO A 167 -14.11 -8.81 -19.31
C PRO A 167 -14.90 -7.58 -19.71
#